data_288e4efa98db72ce5768c1a45eabc076
#
_entry.id   288e4efa98db72ce5768c1a45eabc076
#
_cell.length_a   1.000
_cell.length_b   1.000
_cell.length_c   1.000
_cell.angle_alpha   90.00
_cell.angle_beta   90.00
_cell.angle_gamma   90.00
#
_symmetry.space_group_name_H-M   'P 1'
#
loop_
_entity.id
_entity.type
_entity.pdbx_description
1 polymer ?
#
loop_
_entity_poly.entity_id
_entity_poly.type
_entity_poly.pdbx_seq_one_letter_code
_entity_poly.pdbx_strand_id
1 'polypeptide(L)'
;MKLRYSLSILWILGFNYCLHSEDWKVMVPPSELKLAGFYEKYVSVDGYPVVSSGKVNDFALKEAAYLIDMMLAQRPDVRDAMIKSGSRMIVMAHDEYTTDVPEHAHLKPKEYWDARARGLGGSRTDPVCSCGQENLLGFEGDPYATENILIHEFAHNIHYRGLDRLDDTFDDRLKESYDAAMETGLWKGKYASVNHAEYFAEGVQSWFNNNRPPDHDHNHVDTRAELLEYDPGL
;
A
#
# COMPACT_ATOMS: atom_id res chain seq x y z
N MET A 1 58.85 9.51 -29.50
CA MET A 1 57.83 9.81 -28.49
C MET A 1 56.57 9.01 -28.89
N LYS A 2 56.35 7.81 -28.26
CA LYS A 2 55.25 6.93 -28.60
C LYS A 2 54.14 7.16 -27.57
N LEU A 3 53.00 7.73 -27.96
CA LEU A 3 51.80 7.87 -27.16
C LEU A 3 51.13 6.49 -27.01
N ARG A 4 51.00 6.01 -25.76
CA ARG A 4 50.22 4.83 -25.40
C ARG A 4 48.82 5.32 -25.02
N TYR A 5 47.82 4.99 -25.80
CA TYR A 5 46.42 5.13 -25.43
C TYR A 5 46.03 3.94 -24.57
N SER A 6 45.72 4.20 -23.30
CA SER A 6 45.10 3.22 -22.38
C SER A 6 43.59 3.22 -22.62
N LEU A 7 43.07 2.12 -23.15
CA LEU A 7 41.61 1.90 -23.26
C LEU A 7 41.10 1.45 -21.90
N SER A 8 40.46 2.34 -21.17
CA SER A 8 39.69 1.98 -19.99
C SER A 8 38.36 1.39 -20.41
N ILE A 9 38.22 0.07 -20.29
CA ILE A 9 36.95 -0.63 -20.49
C ILE A 9 36.07 -0.36 -19.27
N LEU A 10 35.05 0.50 -19.46
CA LEU A 10 34.02 0.74 -18.47
C LEU A 10 33.06 -0.46 -18.47
N TRP A 11 33.14 -1.30 -17.44
CA TRP A 11 32.14 -2.34 -17.19
C TRP A 11 30.86 -1.67 -16.71
N ILE A 12 29.90 -1.46 -17.62
CA ILE A 12 28.51 -1.14 -17.27
C ILE A 12 27.92 -2.43 -16.75
N LEU A 13 27.87 -2.59 -15.42
CA LEU A 13 27.01 -3.59 -14.80
C LEU A 13 25.57 -3.19 -15.10
N GLY A 14 25.04 -3.71 -16.20
CA GLY A 14 23.63 -3.68 -16.47
C GLY A 14 22.91 -4.50 -15.41
N PHE A 15 22.29 -3.82 -14.43
CA PHE A 15 21.26 -4.43 -13.63
C PHE A 15 20.12 -4.77 -14.61
N ASN A 16 20.08 -6.03 -15.04
CA ASN A 16 18.88 -6.59 -15.64
C ASN A 16 17.82 -6.64 -14.53
N TYR A 17 17.03 -5.57 -14.41
CA TYR A 17 15.70 -5.69 -13.83
C TYR A 17 14.93 -6.61 -14.77
N CYS A 18 14.93 -7.90 -14.47
CA CYS A 18 13.93 -8.79 -14.98
C CYS A 18 12.60 -8.25 -14.43
N LEU A 19 11.91 -7.44 -15.23
CA LEU A 19 10.49 -7.21 -15.04
C LEU A 19 9.84 -8.59 -15.22
N HIS A 20 9.71 -9.34 -14.14
CA HIS A 20 8.79 -10.44 -14.07
C HIS A 20 7.40 -9.78 -14.16
N SER A 21 6.90 -9.63 -15.38
CA SER A 21 5.48 -9.58 -15.59
C SER A 21 4.98 -11.01 -15.28
N GLU A 22 4.91 -11.35 -14.01
CA GLU A 22 4.16 -12.52 -13.61
C GLU A 22 2.74 -12.31 -14.11
N ASP A 23 2.26 -13.23 -14.91
CA ASP A 23 0.89 -13.19 -15.41
C ASP A 23 -0.02 -13.61 -14.24
N TRP A 24 -0.33 -12.62 -13.37
CA TRP A 24 -1.14 -12.82 -12.17
C TRP A 24 -2.42 -13.55 -12.51
N LYS A 25 -2.53 -14.79 -12.04
CA LYS A 25 -3.67 -15.64 -12.32
C LYS A 25 -4.77 -15.45 -11.30
N VAL A 26 -5.93 -15.00 -11.76
CA VAL A 26 -7.14 -14.95 -10.93
C VAL A 26 -7.71 -16.35 -10.82
N MET A 27 -7.94 -16.80 -9.59
CA MET A 27 -8.40 -18.16 -9.25
C MET A 27 -9.52 -18.09 -8.20
N VAL A 28 -10.14 -19.22 -7.93
CA VAL A 28 -11.00 -19.38 -6.74
C VAL A 28 -10.10 -19.44 -5.49
N PRO A 29 -10.50 -18.80 -4.39
CA PRO A 29 -9.74 -18.84 -3.14
C PRO A 29 -9.48 -20.28 -2.66
N PRO A 30 -8.25 -20.59 -2.25
CA PRO A 30 -7.95 -21.89 -1.64
C PRO A 30 -8.77 -22.12 -0.36
N SER A 31 -9.29 -23.32 -0.16
CA SER A 31 -10.11 -23.67 1.03
C SER A 31 -9.38 -23.49 2.36
N GLU A 32 -8.05 -23.58 2.34
CA GLU A 32 -7.16 -23.42 3.49
C GLU A 32 -7.21 -22.01 4.08
N LEU A 33 -7.56 -21.01 3.27
CA LEU A 33 -7.72 -19.62 3.73
C LEU A 33 -8.99 -19.43 4.57
N LYS A 34 -9.94 -20.38 4.52
CA LYS A 34 -11.19 -20.35 5.32
C LYS A 34 -11.96 -19.02 5.24
N LEU A 35 -12.00 -18.45 4.04
CA LEU A 35 -12.67 -17.17 3.79
C LEU A 35 -14.19 -17.31 3.81
N ALA A 36 -14.89 -16.18 4.07
CA ALA A 36 -16.33 -16.12 3.93
C ALA A 36 -16.76 -16.41 2.48
N GLY A 37 -17.99 -16.92 2.29
CA GLY A 37 -18.52 -17.22 0.94
C GLY A 37 -18.72 -15.98 0.04
N PHE A 38 -18.48 -14.79 0.55
CA PHE A 38 -18.41 -13.54 -0.22
C PHE A 38 -17.25 -13.54 -1.21
N TYR A 39 -16.12 -14.18 -0.85
CA TYR A 39 -14.90 -14.17 -1.67
C TYR A 39 -14.92 -15.28 -2.71
N GLU A 40 -14.96 -14.88 -3.98
CA GLU A 40 -15.03 -15.77 -5.12
C GLU A 40 -13.76 -15.71 -5.98
N LYS A 41 -12.95 -14.66 -5.83
CA LYS A 41 -11.71 -14.44 -6.59
C LYS A 41 -10.50 -14.24 -5.68
N TYR A 42 -9.37 -14.71 -6.15
CA TYR A 42 -8.10 -14.72 -5.42
C TYR A 42 -6.92 -14.59 -6.38
N VAL A 43 -5.93 -13.82 -5.96
CA VAL A 43 -4.58 -13.79 -6.55
C VAL A 43 -3.57 -13.98 -5.42
N SER A 44 -2.52 -14.74 -5.68
CA SER A 44 -1.39 -14.91 -4.76
C SER A 44 -0.22 -14.03 -5.19
N VAL A 45 0.28 -13.20 -4.27
CA VAL A 45 1.52 -12.44 -4.46
C VAL A 45 2.60 -13.09 -3.59
N ASP A 46 3.27 -14.10 -4.13
CA ASP A 46 4.22 -14.95 -3.37
C ASP A 46 3.63 -15.43 -2.03
N GLY A 47 2.38 -15.89 -2.07
CA GLY A 47 1.64 -16.35 -0.89
C GLY A 47 0.82 -15.27 -0.16
N TYR A 48 1.03 -13.97 -0.43
CA TYR A 48 0.19 -12.93 0.13
C TYR A 48 -1.17 -12.87 -0.60
N PRO A 49 -2.31 -12.96 0.13
CA PRO A 49 -3.63 -13.06 -0.48
C PRO A 49 -4.19 -11.71 -0.92
N VAL A 50 -4.60 -11.62 -2.18
CA VAL A 50 -5.49 -10.57 -2.69
C VAL A 50 -6.82 -11.24 -3.03
N VAL A 51 -7.93 -10.77 -2.46
CA VAL A 51 -9.24 -11.42 -2.56
C VAL A 51 -10.33 -10.44 -2.92
N SER A 52 -11.40 -10.94 -3.52
CA SER A 52 -12.57 -10.13 -3.85
C SER A 52 -13.84 -10.98 -4.02
N SER A 53 -14.99 -10.29 -4.11
CA SER A 53 -16.23 -10.90 -4.62
C SER A 53 -16.10 -11.25 -6.10
N GLY A 54 -17.07 -12.00 -6.62
CA GLY A 54 -17.19 -12.31 -8.04
C GLY A 54 -17.43 -11.11 -8.95
N LYS A 55 -17.88 -9.96 -8.41
CA LYS A 55 -18.21 -8.74 -9.16
C LYS A 55 -16.98 -7.95 -9.62
N VAL A 56 -15.86 -8.05 -8.89
CA VAL A 56 -14.66 -7.28 -9.18
C VAL A 56 -14.04 -7.68 -10.52
N ASN A 57 -13.60 -6.69 -11.30
CA ASN A 57 -12.88 -6.94 -12.54
C ASN A 57 -11.52 -7.61 -12.26
N ASP A 58 -11.20 -8.65 -13.03
CA ASP A 58 -9.94 -9.39 -12.87
C ASP A 58 -8.69 -8.51 -13.03
N PHE A 59 -8.76 -7.45 -13.83
CA PHE A 59 -7.65 -6.50 -13.97
C PHE A 59 -7.40 -5.71 -12.69
N ALA A 60 -8.44 -5.43 -11.88
CA ALA A 60 -8.25 -4.77 -10.60
C ALA A 60 -7.47 -5.65 -9.60
N LEU A 61 -7.74 -6.97 -9.56
CA LEU A 61 -6.95 -7.87 -8.74
C LEU A 61 -5.50 -7.99 -9.22
N LYS A 62 -5.29 -7.99 -10.54
CA LYS A 62 -3.94 -8.03 -11.13
C LYS A 62 -3.17 -6.76 -10.84
N GLU A 63 -3.81 -5.59 -10.92
CA GLU A 63 -3.20 -4.31 -10.56
C GLU A 63 -2.86 -4.26 -9.06
N ALA A 64 -3.77 -4.69 -8.19
CA ALA A 64 -3.50 -4.80 -6.77
C ALA A 64 -2.30 -5.74 -6.49
N ALA A 65 -2.23 -6.87 -7.17
CA ALA A 65 -1.12 -7.81 -7.04
C ALA A 65 0.21 -7.18 -7.48
N TYR A 66 0.22 -6.47 -8.60
CA TYR A 66 1.41 -5.76 -9.10
C TYR A 66 1.90 -4.71 -8.10
N LEU A 67 1.01 -3.88 -7.56
CA LEU A 67 1.37 -2.85 -6.59
C LEU A 67 1.93 -3.45 -5.30
N ILE A 68 1.31 -4.49 -4.78
CA ILE A 68 1.76 -5.20 -3.57
C ILE A 68 3.14 -5.83 -3.80
N ASP A 69 3.36 -6.47 -4.94
CA ASP A 69 4.67 -7.04 -5.28
C ASP A 69 5.73 -5.94 -5.39
N MET A 70 5.43 -4.83 -6.07
CA MET A 70 6.31 -3.67 -6.17
C MET A 70 6.70 -3.11 -4.79
N MET A 71 5.72 -2.96 -3.88
CA MET A 71 5.96 -2.43 -2.54
C MET A 71 6.80 -3.36 -1.67
N LEU A 72 6.69 -4.68 -1.87
CA LEU A 72 7.38 -5.70 -1.05
C LEU A 72 8.56 -6.38 -1.76
N ALA A 73 8.92 -5.96 -2.99
CA ALA A 73 9.93 -6.60 -3.81
C ALA A 73 11.29 -6.78 -3.11
N GLN A 74 11.68 -5.82 -2.27
CA GLN A 74 12.94 -5.83 -1.52
C GLN A 74 12.79 -6.33 -0.07
N ARG A 75 11.58 -6.70 0.35
CA ARG A 75 11.25 -7.05 1.73
C ARG A 75 10.43 -8.34 1.82
N PRO A 76 10.95 -9.48 1.35
CA PRO A 76 10.27 -10.78 1.49
C PRO A 76 10.03 -11.16 2.96
N ASP A 77 10.89 -10.72 3.87
CA ASP A 77 10.73 -10.88 5.32
C ASP A 77 9.44 -10.21 5.84
N VAL A 78 9.13 -9.00 5.37
CA VAL A 78 7.91 -8.27 5.71
C VAL A 78 6.69 -9.00 5.13
N ARG A 79 6.75 -9.44 3.87
CA ARG A 79 5.69 -10.24 3.23
C ARG A 79 5.38 -11.49 4.04
N ASP A 80 6.40 -12.24 4.44
CA ASP A 80 6.26 -13.45 5.25
C ASP A 80 5.63 -13.17 6.62
N ALA A 81 6.01 -12.07 7.27
CA ALA A 81 5.43 -11.66 8.54
C ALA A 81 3.95 -11.29 8.39
N MET A 82 3.60 -10.57 7.33
CA MET A 82 2.22 -10.23 6.99
C MET A 82 1.37 -11.47 6.73
N ILE A 83 1.85 -12.43 5.93
CA ILE A 83 1.17 -13.71 5.68
C ILE A 83 0.93 -14.48 6.98
N LYS A 84 1.97 -14.63 7.81
CA LYS A 84 1.87 -15.30 9.12
C LYS A 84 0.90 -14.62 10.07
N SER A 85 0.71 -13.30 9.92
CA SER A 85 -0.24 -12.52 10.72
C SER A 85 -1.70 -12.66 10.26
N GLY A 86 -1.95 -13.35 9.14
CA GLY A 86 -3.27 -13.46 8.50
C GLY A 86 -3.66 -12.23 7.68
N SER A 87 -2.70 -11.36 7.37
CA SER A 87 -2.96 -10.16 6.56
C SER A 87 -3.39 -10.52 5.14
N ARG A 88 -4.31 -9.73 4.59
CA ARG A 88 -4.76 -9.84 3.19
C ARG A 88 -5.30 -8.50 2.67
N MET A 89 -5.24 -8.34 1.35
CA MET A 89 -5.85 -7.22 0.62
C MET A 89 -7.21 -7.64 0.09
N ILE A 90 -8.20 -6.78 0.26
CA ILE A 90 -9.55 -6.95 -0.28
C ILE A 90 -9.78 -5.88 -1.35
N VAL A 91 -10.15 -6.29 -2.55
CA VAL A 91 -10.61 -5.38 -3.60
C VAL A 91 -12.13 -5.40 -3.63
N MET A 92 -12.76 -4.23 -3.50
CA MET A 92 -14.22 -4.06 -3.57
C MET A 92 -14.66 -3.68 -4.98
N ALA A 93 -15.78 -4.19 -5.44
CA ALA A 93 -16.39 -3.69 -6.67
C ALA A 93 -16.90 -2.24 -6.48
N HIS A 94 -17.02 -1.49 -7.58
CA HIS A 94 -17.47 -0.10 -7.52
C HIS A 94 -18.93 0.05 -7.02
N ASP A 95 -19.73 -1.02 -7.11
CA ASP A 95 -21.11 -1.11 -6.62
C ASP A 95 -21.24 -1.85 -5.28
N GLU A 96 -20.11 -2.10 -4.61
CA GLU A 96 -20.05 -2.64 -3.25
C GLU A 96 -19.64 -1.54 -2.27
N TYR A 97 -20.26 -1.55 -1.11
CA TYR A 97 -19.93 -0.64 -0.03
C TYR A 97 -18.91 -1.27 0.94
N THR A 98 -18.22 -0.43 1.68
CA THR A 98 -17.25 -0.87 2.68
C THR A 98 -17.83 -1.89 3.66
N THR A 99 -19.06 -1.68 4.13
CA THR A 99 -19.70 -2.59 5.08
C THR A 99 -20.33 -3.84 4.45
N ASP A 100 -20.27 -4.01 3.13
CA ASP A 100 -20.62 -5.27 2.47
C ASP A 100 -19.50 -6.30 2.60
N VAL A 101 -18.26 -5.82 2.85
CA VAL A 101 -17.10 -6.68 3.15
C VAL A 101 -17.33 -7.37 4.50
N PRO A 102 -17.23 -8.70 4.59
CA PRO A 102 -17.52 -9.44 5.82
C PRO A 102 -16.75 -8.94 7.04
N GLU A 103 -15.48 -8.61 6.90
CA GLU A 103 -14.62 -8.12 7.97
C GLU A 103 -15.01 -6.72 8.44
N HIS A 104 -15.60 -5.91 7.58
CA HIS A 104 -16.04 -4.54 7.86
C HIS A 104 -17.54 -4.44 8.22
N ALA A 105 -18.29 -5.53 8.16
CA ALA A 105 -19.75 -5.54 8.42
C ALA A 105 -20.14 -5.08 9.85
N HIS A 106 -19.18 -5.09 10.77
CA HIS A 106 -19.36 -4.62 12.15
C HIS A 106 -19.31 -3.09 12.30
N LEU A 107 -18.82 -2.35 11.31
CA LEU A 107 -18.65 -0.90 11.36
C LEU A 107 -19.99 -0.18 11.45
N LYS A 108 -20.10 0.78 12.39
CA LYS A 108 -21.33 1.53 12.66
C LYS A 108 -21.03 3.04 12.85
N PRO A 109 -21.92 3.94 12.42
CA PRO A 109 -23.12 3.68 11.62
C PRO A 109 -22.73 3.25 10.18
N LYS A 110 -23.51 2.33 9.59
CA LYS A 110 -23.23 1.79 8.24
C LYS A 110 -23.12 2.89 7.20
N GLU A 111 -24.11 3.78 7.18
CA GLU A 111 -24.21 4.86 6.20
C GLU A 111 -23.02 5.83 6.22
N TYR A 112 -22.41 6.03 7.40
CA TYR A 112 -21.22 6.86 7.54
C TYR A 112 -20.01 6.21 6.85
N TRP A 113 -19.78 4.92 7.12
CA TRP A 113 -18.65 4.20 6.56
C TRP A 113 -18.77 3.99 5.06
N ASP A 114 -19.98 3.66 4.59
CA ASP A 114 -20.27 3.45 3.18
C ASP A 114 -20.15 4.73 2.35
N ALA A 115 -20.44 5.89 2.93
CA ALA A 115 -20.31 7.17 2.25
C ALA A 115 -18.87 7.73 2.29
N ARG A 116 -18.09 7.37 3.35
CA ARG A 116 -16.79 7.97 3.60
C ARG A 116 -15.64 7.18 2.98
N ALA A 117 -15.68 5.88 3.09
CA ALA A 117 -14.50 5.04 2.87
C ALA A 117 -14.62 4.16 1.63
N ARG A 118 -13.66 4.31 0.72
CA ARG A 118 -13.42 3.37 -0.38
C ARG A 118 -12.08 2.66 -0.23
N GLY A 119 -11.41 2.86 0.91
CA GLY A 119 -10.23 2.17 1.38
C GLY A 119 -10.22 2.14 2.90
N LEU A 120 -9.70 1.09 3.50
CA LEU A 120 -9.43 0.98 4.92
C LEU A 120 -8.14 0.19 5.13
N GLY A 121 -7.23 0.74 5.92
CA GLY A 121 -6.04 0.05 6.39
C GLY A 121 -6.34 -0.93 7.49
N GLY A 122 -5.46 -1.90 7.65
CA GLY A 122 -5.50 -2.80 8.79
C GLY A 122 -4.96 -2.17 10.07
N SER A 123 -4.97 -2.95 11.13
CA SER A 123 -4.46 -2.56 12.43
C SER A 123 -3.76 -3.74 13.12
N ARG A 124 -3.28 -3.52 14.34
CA ARG A 124 -2.75 -4.62 15.17
C ARG A 124 -3.76 -5.73 15.42
N THR A 125 -5.05 -5.41 15.42
CA THR A 125 -6.15 -6.36 15.68
C THR A 125 -6.91 -6.74 14.41
N ASP A 126 -6.95 -5.88 13.40
CA ASP A 126 -7.59 -6.15 12.12
C ASP A 126 -6.53 -6.48 11.05
N PRO A 127 -6.51 -7.72 10.52
CA PRO A 127 -5.50 -8.13 9.57
C PRO A 127 -5.77 -7.70 8.12
N VAL A 128 -6.94 -7.12 7.83
CA VAL A 128 -7.33 -6.81 6.46
C VAL A 128 -7.15 -5.35 6.11
N CYS A 129 -6.77 -5.08 4.87
CA CYS A 129 -6.91 -3.79 4.24
C CYS A 129 -7.75 -3.92 2.98
N SER A 130 -8.39 -2.84 2.57
CA SER A 130 -9.30 -2.84 1.43
C SER A 130 -9.13 -1.60 0.55
N CYS A 131 -9.48 -1.73 -0.73
CA CYS A 131 -9.58 -0.61 -1.67
C CYS A 131 -10.68 -0.87 -2.70
N GLY A 132 -11.18 0.18 -3.33
CA GLY A 132 -12.14 0.10 -4.43
C GLY A 132 -11.45 -0.18 -5.77
N GLN A 133 -12.07 -1.01 -6.62
CA GLN A 133 -11.55 -1.28 -7.97
C GLN A 133 -11.54 -0.03 -8.87
N GLU A 134 -12.39 0.95 -8.59
CA GLU A 134 -12.47 2.20 -9.34
C GLU A 134 -11.15 2.98 -9.28
N ASN A 135 -10.46 2.98 -8.14
CA ASN A 135 -9.16 3.62 -7.99
C ASN A 135 -8.05 2.86 -8.74
N LEU A 136 -8.04 1.53 -8.64
CA LEU A 136 -7.08 0.68 -9.34
C LEU A 136 -7.17 0.76 -10.86
N LEU A 137 -8.37 0.98 -11.39
CA LEU A 137 -8.65 0.99 -12.83
C LEU A 137 -8.93 2.39 -13.39
N GLY A 138 -8.85 3.45 -12.57
CA GLY A 138 -9.05 4.83 -13.00
C GLY A 138 -10.46 5.11 -13.51
N PHE A 139 -11.50 4.65 -12.81
CA PHE A 139 -12.89 4.91 -13.22
C PHE A 139 -13.22 6.39 -13.06
N GLU A 140 -14.03 6.91 -13.96
CA GLU A 140 -14.57 8.26 -13.83
C GLU A 140 -15.39 8.38 -12.53
N GLY A 141 -15.14 9.43 -11.75
CA GLY A 141 -15.82 9.66 -10.47
C GLY A 141 -15.16 8.98 -9.26
N ASP A 142 -13.98 8.37 -9.42
CA ASP A 142 -13.18 7.89 -8.29
C ASP A 142 -12.86 9.03 -7.31
N PRO A 143 -13.23 8.92 -6.01
CA PRO A 143 -12.92 9.96 -5.02
C PRO A 143 -11.43 10.13 -4.74
N TYR A 144 -10.60 9.16 -5.12
CA TYR A 144 -9.14 9.15 -4.95
C TYR A 144 -8.39 9.24 -6.29
N ALA A 145 -8.98 9.88 -7.30
CA ALA A 145 -8.46 9.89 -8.68
C ALA A 145 -7.05 10.49 -8.84
N THR A 146 -6.51 11.17 -7.83
CA THR A 146 -5.18 11.79 -7.84
C THR A 146 -4.15 11.08 -7.00
N GLU A 147 -4.50 9.93 -6.41
CA GLU A 147 -3.63 9.08 -5.64
C GLU A 147 -3.99 7.61 -5.84
N ASN A 148 -3.18 6.68 -5.33
CA ASN A 148 -3.56 5.27 -5.27
C ASN A 148 -3.84 4.88 -3.82
N ILE A 149 -5.11 4.72 -3.49
CA ILE A 149 -5.53 4.44 -2.11
C ILE A 149 -5.06 3.05 -1.63
N LEU A 150 -4.81 2.09 -2.54
CA LEU A 150 -4.22 0.81 -2.16
C LEU A 150 -2.86 1.03 -1.50
N ILE A 151 -2.00 1.90 -2.05
CA ILE A 151 -0.65 2.14 -1.51
C ILE A 151 -0.76 2.68 -0.09
N HIS A 152 -1.68 3.61 0.17
CA HIS A 152 -1.94 4.16 1.50
C HIS A 152 -2.41 3.08 2.50
N GLU A 153 -3.47 2.39 2.16
CA GLU A 153 -4.08 1.39 3.07
C GLU A 153 -3.17 0.17 3.28
N PHE A 154 -2.43 -0.22 2.26
CA PHE A 154 -1.47 -1.29 2.37
C PHE A 154 -0.25 -0.91 3.21
N ALA A 155 0.15 0.37 3.23
CA ALA A 155 1.18 0.87 4.12
C ALA A 155 0.82 0.64 5.59
N HIS A 156 -0.43 0.85 6.00
CA HIS A 156 -0.88 0.50 7.35
C HIS A 156 -0.70 -1.00 7.65
N ASN A 157 -1.00 -1.88 6.69
CA ASN A 157 -0.76 -3.31 6.87
C ASN A 157 0.74 -3.65 6.91
N ILE A 158 1.58 -3.01 6.10
CA ILE A 158 3.04 -3.14 6.19
C ILE A 158 3.51 -2.74 7.60
N HIS A 159 3.02 -1.62 8.13
CA HIS A 159 3.35 -1.15 9.47
C HIS A 159 2.95 -2.18 10.53
N TYR A 160 1.64 -2.43 10.70
CA TYR A 160 1.12 -3.18 11.83
C TYR A 160 1.21 -4.70 11.70
N ARG A 161 1.21 -5.23 10.49
CA ARG A 161 1.17 -6.67 10.22
C ARG A 161 2.49 -7.23 9.72
N GLY A 162 3.40 -6.35 9.29
CA GLY A 162 4.73 -6.66 8.82
C GLY A 162 5.82 -6.19 9.76
N LEU A 163 6.10 -4.88 9.77
CA LEU A 163 7.23 -4.28 10.45
C LEU A 163 7.17 -4.43 11.96
N ASP A 164 6.03 -4.12 12.60
CA ASP A 164 5.80 -4.32 14.03
C ASP A 164 5.96 -5.78 14.49
N ARG A 165 5.80 -6.73 13.56
CA ARG A 165 5.96 -8.15 13.85
C ARG A 165 7.39 -8.65 13.74
N LEU A 166 8.22 -7.92 13.02
CA LEU A 166 9.64 -8.23 12.83
C LEU A 166 10.52 -7.50 13.85
N ASP A 167 10.10 -6.32 14.28
CA ASP A 167 10.82 -5.44 15.16
C ASP A 167 9.84 -4.72 16.09
N ASP A 168 9.83 -5.12 17.35
CA ASP A 168 8.93 -4.60 18.39
C ASP A 168 9.25 -3.14 18.79
N THR A 169 10.34 -2.57 18.29
CA THR A 169 10.72 -1.16 18.47
C THR A 169 10.35 -0.28 17.28
N PHE A 170 9.81 -0.85 16.18
CA PHE A 170 9.56 -0.09 14.97
C PHE A 170 8.55 1.04 15.19
N ASP A 171 7.41 0.76 15.82
CA ASP A 171 6.37 1.75 16.09
C ASP A 171 6.85 2.90 17.00
N ASP A 172 7.68 2.59 18.00
CA ASP A 172 8.27 3.60 18.88
C ASP A 172 9.20 4.52 18.09
N ARG A 173 10.08 3.98 17.22
CA ARG A 173 10.95 4.81 16.37
C ARG A 173 10.17 5.63 15.34
N LEU A 174 9.14 5.06 14.74
CA LEU A 174 8.26 5.80 13.84
C LEU A 174 7.58 6.96 14.57
N LYS A 175 7.12 6.72 15.80
CA LYS A 175 6.55 7.75 16.64
C LYS A 175 7.56 8.84 17.01
N GLU A 176 8.80 8.48 17.31
CA GLU A 176 9.89 9.44 17.57
C GLU A 176 10.15 10.34 16.33
N SER A 177 10.20 9.74 15.13
CA SER A 177 10.34 10.50 13.86
C SER A 177 9.14 11.45 13.64
N TYR A 178 7.93 10.96 13.86
CA TYR A 178 6.71 11.77 13.79
C TYR A 178 6.75 12.95 14.77
N ASP A 179 7.05 12.70 16.05
CA ASP A 179 7.10 13.74 17.08
C ASP A 179 8.16 14.81 16.72
N ALA A 180 9.33 14.42 16.22
CA ALA A 180 10.38 15.33 15.77
C ALA A 180 9.94 16.18 14.56
N ALA A 181 9.23 15.57 13.60
CA ALA A 181 8.66 16.28 12.46
C ALA A 181 7.61 17.33 12.93
N MET A 182 6.73 16.96 13.88
CA MET A 182 5.73 17.87 14.44
C MET A 182 6.37 19.03 15.22
N GLU A 183 7.41 18.76 16.01
CA GLU A 183 8.15 19.82 16.75
C GLU A 183 8.81 20.84 15.83
N THR A 184 9.31 20.40 14.67
CA THR A 184 9.91 21.29 13.67
C THR A 184 8.86 21.98 12.76
N GLY A 185 7.59 21.62 12.91
CA GLY A 185 6.47 22.18 12.15
C GLY A 185 6.28 21.60 10.76
N LEU A 186 6.94 20.48 10.44
CA LEU A 186 6.69 19.73 9.21
C LEU A 186 5.26 19.18 9.23
N TRP A 187 4.64 19.04 8.06
CA TRP A 187 3.30 18.49 7.85
C TRP A 187 2.17 19.22 8.57
N LYS A 188 2.44 20.38 9.16
CA LYS A 188 1.47 21.14 9.96
C LYS A 188 0.16 21.38 9.23
N GLY A 189 -0.95 20.88 9.82
CA GLY A 189 -2.30 21.01 9.28
C GLY A 189 -2.54 20.14 8.03
N LYS A 190 -1.70 19.13 7.78
CA LYS A 190 -1.84 18.15 6.71
C LYS A 190 -2.21 16.78 7.25
N TYR A 191 -2.70 15.90 6.40
CA TYR A 191 -3.18 14.58 6.80
C TYR A 191 -2.08 13.75 7.49
N ALA A 192 -0.85 13.82 7.01
CA ALA A 192 0.32 13.23 7.66
C ALA A 192 0.52 13.70 9.13
N SER A 193 -0.05 14.84 9.55
CA SER A 193 0.04 15.30 10.93
C SER A 193 -1.04 14.75 11.88
N VAL A 194 -1.95 13.91 11.41
CA VAL A 194 -3.06 13.35 12.21
C VAL A 194 -2.53 12.40 13.29
N ASN A 195 -1.63 11.50 12.91
CA ASN A 195 -0.94 10.58 13.82
C ASN A 195 0.24 9.92 13.08
N HIS A 196 1.09 9.18 13.80
CA HIS A 196 2.29 8.55 13.22
C HIS A 196 1.98 7.45 12.19
N ALA A 197 0.80 6.83 12.23
CA ALA A 197 0.42 5.84 11.23
C ALA A 197 0.04 6.48 9.90
N GLU A 198 -0.68 7.61 9.92
CA GLU A 198 -0.96 8.40 8.72
C GLU A 198 0.33 9.04 8.17
N TYR A 199 1.21 9.53 9.06
CA TYR A 199 2.53 10.02 8.69
C TYR A 199 3.33 8.97 7.89
N PHE A 200 3.33 7.72 8.34
CA PHE A 200 3.97 6.63 7.62
C PHE A 200 3.29 6.35 6.28
N ALA A 201 1.96 6.25 6.24
CA ALA A 201 1.22 5.94 5.02
C ALA A 201 1.40 7.02 3.94
N GLU A 202 1.32 8.29 4.31
CA GLU A 202 1.61 9.45 3.43
C GLU A 202 3.05 9.43 2.91
N GLY A 203 4.01 9.12 3.80
CA GLY A 203 5.41 8.96 3.40
C GLY A 203 5.63 7.81 2.43
N VAL A 204 4.94 6.68 2.61
CA VAL A 204 4.98 5.55 1.67
C VAL A 204 4.39 5.93 0.32
N GLN A 205 3.26 6.67 0.27
CA GLN A 205 2.72 7.16 -1.01
C GLN A 205 3.74 8.07 -1.73
N SER A 206 4.33 9.03 -1.02
CA SER A 206 5.37 9.91 -1.60
C SER A 206 6.60 9.12 -2.04
N TRP A 207 7.02 8.10 -1.30
CA TRP A 207 8.13 7.21 -1.66
C TRP A 207 7.91 6.48 -3.00
N PHE A 208 6.66 6.13 -3.30
CA PHE A 208 6.28 5.50 -4.56
C PHE A 208 5.81 6.51 -5.63
N ASN A 209 6.02 7.83 -5.42
CA ASN A 209 5.60 8.93 -6.30
C ASN A 209 4.10 8.91 -6.62
N ASN A 210 3.30 8.67 -5.61
CA ASN A 210 1.87 8.47 -5.76
C ASN A 210 1.03 9.11 -4.65
N ASN A 211 1.55 10.14 -4.01
CA ASN A 211 0.76 10.94 -3.08
C ASN A 211 -0.05 12.01 -3.80
N ARG A 212 -1.06 12.57 -3.14
CA ARG A 212 -1.88 13.65 -3.70
C ARG A 212 -1.07 14.91 -3.99
N PRO A 213 -1.35 15.59 -5.12
CA PRO A 213 -0.91 16.96 -5.32
C PRO A 213 -1.41 17.89 -4.21
N PRO A 214 -0.77 19.08 -4.02
CA PRO A 214 -1.15 20.01 -2.96
C PRO A 214 -2.63 20.35 -2.97
N ASP A 215 -3.31 20.12 -1.83
CA ASP A 215 -4.69 20.48 -1.58
C ASP A 215 -4.89 20.94 -0.12
N HIS A 216 -6.14 20.88 0.40
CA HIS A 216 -6.42 21.22 1.79
C HIS A 216 -5.66 20.29 2.76
N ASP A 217 -5.60 18.99 2.47
CA ASP A 217 -5.08 17.95 3.36
C ASP A 217 -3.63 17.54 3.02
N HIS A 218 -3.11 17.90 1.84
CA HIS A 218 -1.79 17.52 1.35
C HIS A 218 -0.94 18.74 1.03
N ASN A 219 0.37 18.64 1.22
CA ASN A 219 1.33 19.66 0.83
C ASN A 219 2.00 19.30 -0.53
N HIS A 220 3.13 19.91 -0.83
CA HIS A 220 3.87 19.69 -2.10
C HIS A 220 4.71 18.41 -2.12
N VAL A 221 4.67 17.59 -1.05
CA VAL A 221 5.52 16.39 -0.94
C VAL A 221 4.75 15.20 -1.50
N ASP A 222 4.71 15.08 -2.81
CA ASP A 222 4.01 14.00 -3.51
C ASP A 222 4.94 13.01 -4.23
N THR A 223 6.26 13.30 -4.22
CA THR A 223 7.29 12.46 -4.81
C THR A 223 8.35 12.04 -3.80
N ARG A 224 9.06 10.95 -4.12
CA ARG A 224 10.20 10.46 -3.33
C ARG A 224 11.31 11.50 -3.18
N ALA A 225 11.57 12.27 -4.24
CA ALA A 225 12.62 13.29 -4.21
C ALA A 225 12.28 14.40 -3.22
N GLU A 226 11.03 14.85 -3.22
CA GLU A 226 10.52 15.86 -2.30
C GLU A 226 10.47 15.34 -0.86
N LEU A 227 10.06 14.09 -0.65
CA LEU A 227 10.09 13.46 0.67
C LEU A 227 11.50 13.46 1.27
N LEU A 228 12.50 13.03 0.50
CA LEU A 228 13.89 12.99 0.96
C LEU A 228 14.47 14.38 1.28
N GLU A 229 14.00 15.43 0.61
CA GLU A 229 14.40 16.82 0.88
C GLU A 229 13.65 17.41 2.08
N TYR A 230 12.33 17.15 2.16
CA TYR A 230 11.43 17.78 3.13
C TYR A 230 11.52 17.12 4.51
N ASP A 231 11.49 15.80 4.56
CA ASP A 231 11.50 15.03 5.81
C ASP A 231 12.40 13.77 5.68
N PRO A 232 13.72 13.96 5.74
CA PRO A 232 14.66 12.85 5.64
C PRO A 232 14.63 11.91 6.85
N GLY A 233 13.86 12.24 7.88
CA GLY A 233 13.67 11.41 9.08
C GLY A 233 12.59 10.34 8.95
N LEU A 234 11.70 10.47 7.93
CA LEU A 234 10.68 9.50 7.59
C LEU A 234 11.24 8.47 6.60
#